data_df6cb75272141560bcb6c71b32e9ee98
#
_entry.id   df6cb75272141560bcb6c71b32e9ee98
#
_cell.length_a   1.000
_cell.length_b   1.000
_cell.length_c   1.000
_cell.angle_alpha   90.00
_cell.angle_beta   90.00
_cell.angle_gamma   90.00
#
_symmetry.space_group_name_H-M   'P 1'
#
loop_
_entity.id
_entity.type
_entity.pdbx_description
1 polymer ?
#
loop_
_entity_poly.entity_id
_entity_poly.type
_entity_poly.pdbx_seq_one_letter_code
_entity_poly.pdbx_strand_id
1 'polypeptide(L)'
;MKHLDLTRGTTVITGGANGMGAEIARQLAARGTALALIDHDTAALDRITEELRGARVSTHVVDLRDDDAVFAAVSDITETHQRINALITCAGSSMLGDIDQLTMEEMRWLTDVNLWGTVSVTKALLPALRAAPAAHITHLASVYALAAPAGRIPYAVSKFAVRAFSEALRHELDGTSVSVGAVYPAGVRTGIILHGRYAAAIDPKVAARAAAAQAAMYHTEPADAAARIIRATERRAARTMVGREARLIDVLTRVAPSSYWRVMRRPLREAIDTTTPIS
;
A
#
# COMPACT_ATOMS: atom_id res chain seq x y z
N MET A 1 20.46 -13.15 3.02
CA MET A 1 19.35 -14.12 2.84
C MET A 1 19.30 -14.58 1.40
N LYS A 2 18.93 -15.86 1.13
CA LYS A 2 18.76 -16.37 -0.25
C LYS A 2 17.57 -15.66 -0.93
N HIS A 3 17.65 -15.48 -2.23
CA HIS A 3 16.58 -14.95 -3.07
C HIS A 3 15.31 -15.79 -2.93
N LEU A 4 14.15 -15.16 -2.77
CA LEU A 4 12.85 -15.83 -2.69
C LEU A 4 12.31 -16.05 -4.10
N ASP A 5 12.05 -17.29 -4.44
CA ASP A 5 11.40 -17.66 -5.70
C ASP A 5 9.87 -17.63 -5.50
N LEU A 6 9.22 -16.61 -6.05
CA LEU A 6 7.77 -16.43 -5.93
C LEU A 6 6.97 -17.46 -6.73
N THR A 7 7.58 -18.12 -7.72
CA THR A 7 6.90 -19.16 -8.53
C THR A 7 6.71 -20.48 -7.78
N ARG A 8 7.42 -20.65 -6.66
CA ARG A 8 7.34 -21.84 -5.80
C ARG A 8 6.27 -21.80 -4.73
N GLY A 9 5.41 -20.82 -4.76
CA GLY A 9 4.29 -20.64 -3.84
C GLY A 9 3.28 -19.66 -4.38
N THR A 10 2.33 -19.31 -3.54
CA THR A 10 1.31 -18.30 -3.83
C THR A 10 1.69 -16.97 -3.21
N THR A 11 1.55 -15.91 -3.97
CA THR A 11 1.63 -14.53 -3.48
C THR A 11 0.23 -14.00 -3.21
N VAL A 12 -0.05 -13.63 -1.97
CA VAL A 12 -1.29 -12.94 -1.59
C VAL A 12 -1.09 -11.44 -1.77
N ILE A 13 -2.02 -10.78 -2.47
CA ILE A 13 -1.96 -9.33 -2.74
C ILE A 13 -3.25 -8.68 -2.29
N THR A 14 -3.21 -7.78 -1.30
CA THR A 14 -4.37 -6.94 -0.97
C THR A 14 -4.39 -5.70 -1.85
N GLY A 15 -5.57 -5.19 -2.19
CA GLY A 15 -5.72 -4.15 -3.21
C GLY A 15 -5.27 -4.65 -4.58
N GLY A 16 -5.48 -5.95 -4.84
CA GLY A 16 -4.98 -6.65 -6.02
C GLY A 16 -5.69 -6.32 -7.33
N ALA A 17 -6.84 -5.66 -7.26
CA ALA A 17 -7.69 -5.38 -8.42
C ALA A 17 -7.37 -4.05 -9.11
N ASN A 18 -6.66 -3.13 -8.45
CA ASN A 18 -6.42 -1.79 -8.96
C ASN A 18 -4.97 -1.32 -8.75
N GLY A 19 -4.56 -0.28 -9.48
CA GLY A 19 -3.32 0.45 -9.28
C GLY A 19 -2.07 -0.43 -9.24
N MET A 20 -1.22 -0.24 -8.23
CA MET A 20 0.02 -1.00 -8.08
C MET A 20 -0.21 -2.48 -7.83
N GLY A 21 -1.27 -2.84 -7.08
CA GLY A 21 -1.60 -4.24 -6.78
C GLY A 21 -1.95 -5.03 -8.05
N ALA A 22 -2.80 -4.47 -8.91
CA ALA A 22 -3.14 -5.07 -10.19
C ALA A 22 -1.91 -5.21 -11.11
N GLU A 23 -1.04 -4.21 -11.12
CA GLU A 23 0.16 -4.27 -11.94
C GLU A 23 1.17 -5.32 -11.42
N ILE A 24 1.28 -5.47 -10.10
CA ILE A 24 2.06 -6.57 -9.49
C ILE A 24 1.45 -7.91 -9.87
N ALA A 25 0.12 -8.04 -9.82
CA ALA A 25 -0.58 -9.26 -10.19
C ALA A 25 -0.31 -9.65 -11.64
N ARG A 26 -0.42 -8.71 -12.60
CA ARG A 26 -0.10 -8.93 -14.02
C ARG A 26 1.32 -9.44 -14.22
N GLN A 27 2.29 -8.75 -13.62
CA GLN A 27 3.71 -9.11 -13.78
C GLN A 27 4.06 -10.46 -13.14
N LEU A 28 3.45 -10.80 -12.01
CA LEU A 28 3.67 -12.10 -11.36
C LEU A 28 2.95 -13.23 -12.08
N ALA A 29 1.72 -13.01 -12.55
CA ALA A 29 0.97 -13.97 -13.36
C ALA A 29 1.74 -14.34 -14.66
N ALA A 30 2.30 -13.33 -15.34
CA ALA A 30 3.12 -13.53 -16.54
C ALA A 30 4.39 -14.38 -16.27
N ARG A 31 4.83 -14.47 -15.01
CA ARG A 31 5.96 -15.32 -14.57
C ARG A 31 5.52 -16.71 -14.08
N GLY A 32 4.21 -17.02 -14.13
CA GLY A 32 3.66 -18.28 -13.65
C GLY A 32 3.50 -18.40 -12.13
N THR A 33 3.58 -17.30 -11.39
CA THR A 33 3.31 -17.26 -9.95
C THR A 33 1.82 -17.49 -9.69
N ALA A 34 1.48 -18.32 -8.72
CA ALA A 34 0.10 -18.44 -8.24
C ALA A 34 -0.26 -17.23 -7.38
N LEU A 35 -1.48 -16.71 -7.51
CA LEU A 35 -1.93 -15.48 -6.87
C LEU A 35 -3.24 -15.70 -6.11
N ALA A 36 -3.37 -15.04 -4.97
CA ALA A 36 -4.64 -14.80 -4.30
C ALA A 36 -4.84 -13.27 -4.17
N LEU A 37 -5.84 -12.73 -4.84
CA LEU A 37 -6.12 -11.30 -4.88
C LEU A 37 -7.26 -10.97 -3.93
N ILE A 38 -7.01 -10.05 -3.00
CA ILE A 38 -8.01 -9.53 -2.06
C ILE A 38 -8.28 -8.08 -2.42
N ASP A 39 -9.55 -7.74 -2.67
CA ASP A 39 -10.00 -6.36 -2.88
C ASP A 39 -11.47 -6.23 -2.44
N HIS A 40 -11.94 -5.01 -2.19
CA HIS A 40 -13.35 -4.75 -1.89
C HIS A 40 -14.17 -4.43 -3.15
N ASP A 41 -13.51 -4.13 -4.27
CA ASP A 41 -14.13 -3.77 -5.55
C ASP A 41 -14.35 -5.03 -6.40
N THR A 42 -15.57 -5.59 -6.32
CA THR A 42 -15.98 -6.77 -7.07
C THR A 42 -15.78 -6.58 -8.57
N ALA A 43 -16.22 -5.45 -9.12
CA ALA A 43 -16.13 -5.20 -10.55
C ALA A 43 -14.67 -5.10 -11.04
N ALA A 44 -13.78 -4.57 -10.20
CA ALA A 44 -12.35 -4.55 -10.52
C ALA A 44 -11.72 -5.95 -10.41
N LEU A 45 -12.14 -6.77 -9.44
CA LEU A 45 -11.70 -8.17 -9.33
C LEU A 45 -12.14 -8.98 -10.56
N ASP A 46 -13.38 -8.80 -11.04
CA ASP A 46 -13.86 -9.47 -12.25
C ASP A 46 -13.02 -9.08 -13.47
N ARG A 47 -12.73 -7.80 -13.64
CA ARG A 47 -11.89 -7.31 -14.75
C ARG A 47 -10.48 -7.90 -14.72
N ILE A 48 -9.80 -7.87 -13.56
CA ILE A 48 -8.44 -8.41 -13.47
C ILE A 48 -8.42 -9.93 -13.62
N THR A 49 -9.46 -10.65 -13.18
CA THR A 49 -9.58 -12.09 -13.37
C THR A 49 -9.69 -12.43 -14.85
N GLU A 50 -10.48 -11.68 -15.60
CA GLU A 50 -10.60 -11.85 -17.06
C GLU A 50 -9.27 -11.56 -17.78
N GLU A 51 -8.58 -10.49 -17.39
CA GLU A 51 -7.25 -10.14 -17.92
C GLU A 51 -6.20 -11.23 -17.64
N LEU A 52 -6.29 -11.90 -16.49
CA LEU A 52 -5.36 -12.94 -16.06
C LEU A 52 -5.85 -14.35 -16.40
N ARG A 53 -6.80 -14.49 -17.34
CA ARG A 53 -7.34 -15.79 -17.76
C ARG A 53 -6.22 -16.76 -18.17
N GLY A 54 -6.24 -17.95 -17.58
CA GLY A 54 -5.21 -18.98 -17.79
C GLY A 54 -4.06 -18.95 -16.79
N ALA A 55 -3.94 -17.91 -15.97
CA ALA A 55 -3.05 -17.93 -14.82
C ALA A 55 -3.71 -18.59 -13.58
N ARG A 56 -2.90 -19.01 -12.62
CA ARG A 56 -3.40 -19.58 -11.36
C ARG A 56 -3.75 -18.45 -10.39
N VAL A 57 -5.00 -17.97 -10.44
CA VAL A 57 -5.46 -16.82 -9.63
C VAL A 57 -6.76 -17.20 -8.92
N SER A 58 -6.84 -16.91 -7.62
CA SER A 58 -8.09 -16.83 -6.87
C SER A 58 -8.38 -15.37 -6.48
N THR A 59 -9.65 -15.02 -6.38
CA THR A 59 -10.08 -13.66 -6.00
C THR A 59 -11.04 -13.72 -4.83
N HIS A 60 -10.91 -12.77 -3.91
CA HIS A 60 -11.65 -12.70 -2.65
C HIS A 60 -12.14 -11.27 -2.45
N VAL A 61 -13.47 -11.09 -2.41
CA VAL A 61 -14.11 -9.80 -2.15
C VAL A 61 -14.14 -9.57 -0.65
N VAL A 62 -13.32 -8.64 -0.15
CA VAL A 62 -13.18 -8.39 1.29
C VAL A 62 -12.98 -6.90 1.56
N ASP A 63 -13.76 -6.35 2.48
CA ASP A 63 -13.44 -5.09 3.14
C ASP A 63 -12.45 -5.38 4.28
N LEU A 64 -11.23 -4.86 4.17
CA LEU A 64 -10.18 -5.11 5.17
C LEU A 64 -10.47 -4.50 6.56
N ARG A 65 -11.54 -3.73 6.72
CA ARG A 65 -12.02 -3.22 8.01
C ARG A 65 -12.83 -4.26 8.79
N ASP A 66 -13.23 -5.33 8.12
CA ASP A 66 -13.97 -6.45 8.70
C ASP A 66 -12.99 -7.60 8.98
N ASP A 67 -12.56 -7.70 10.23
CA ASP A 67 -11.61 -8.74 10.65
C ASP A 67 -12.15 -10.15 10.43
N ASP A 68 -13.44 -10.40 10.67
CA ASP A 68 -14.04 -11.73 10.48
C ASP A 68 -14.04 -12.12 8.99
N ALA A 69 -14.38 -11.18 8.11
CA ALA A 69 -14.30 -11.39 6.66
C ALA A 69 -12.85 -11.62 6.19
N VAL A 70 -11.86 -10.91 6.76
CA VAL A 70 -10.44 -11.13 6.48
C VAL A 70 -10.00 -12.53 6.88
N PHE A 71 -10.35 -12.97 8.09
CA PHE A 71 -9.97 -14.30 8.58
C PHE A 71 -10.65 -15.41 7.78
N ALA A 72 -11.92 -15.26 7.41
CA ALA A 72 -12.64 -16.20 6.55
C ALA A 72 -12.00 -16.33 5.16
N ALA A 73 -11.68 -15.21 4.53
CA ALA A 73 -11.01 -15.20 3.23
C ALA A 73 -9.62 -15.83 3.28
N VAL A 74 -8.87 -15.59 4.35
CA VAL A 74 -7.55 -16.21 4.54
C VAL A 74 -7.67 -17.72 4.74
N SER A 75 -8.69 -18.21 5.44
CA SER A 75 -8.98 -19.66 5.55
C SER A 75 -9.20 -20.28 4.17
N ASP A 76 -10.08 -19.69 3.36
CA ASP A 76 -10.33 -20.14 1.98
C ASP A 76 -9.06 -20.10 1.10
N ILE A 77 -8.25 -19.04 1.22
CA ILE A 77 -6.95 -18.95 0.54
C ILE A 77 -6.01 -20.10 0.94
N THR A 78 -5.93 -20.41 2.24
CA THR A 78 -5.03 -21.47 2.73
C THR A 78 -5.50 -22.88 2.37
N GLU A 79 -6.81 -23.08 2.20
CA GLU A 79 -7.39 -24.32 1.71
C GLU A 79 -7.15 -24.51 0.21
N THR A 80 -7.28 -23.42 -0.57
CA THR A 80 -7.10 -23.44 -2.03
C THR A 80 -5.64 -23.53 -2.45
N HIS A 81 -4.73 -22.91 -1.70
CA HIS A 81 -3.32 -22.77 -2.05
C HIS A 81 -2.41 -23.55 -1.08
N GLN A 82 -1.76 -24.59 -1.57
CA GLN A 82 -0.91 -25.49 -0.76
C GLN A 82 0.25 -24.79 -0.03
N ARG A 83 0.76 -23.68 -0.59
CA ARG A 83 1.91 -22.95 -0.03
C ARG A 83 1.76 -21.48 -0.29
N ILE A 84 1.81 -20.68 0.77
CA ILE A 84 1.84 -19.23 0.68
C ILE A 84 3.25 -18.79 1.07
N ASN A 85 3.99 -18.14 0.17
CA ASN A 85 5.36 -17.71 0.42
C ASN A 85 5.55 -16.18 0.34
N ALA A 86 4.53 -15.43 -0.07
CA ALA A 86 4.60 -13.97 -0.03
C ALA A 86 3.24 -13.33 0.30
N LEU A 87 3.29 -12.22 1.04
CA LEU A 87 2.20 -11.27 1.23
C LEU A 87 2.66 -9.90 0.78
N ILE A 88 1.89 -9.23 -0.08
CA ILE A 88 2.12 -7.85 -0.51
C ILE A 88 0.86 -7.04 -0.19
N THR A 89 0.93 -6.12 0.79
CA THR A 89 -0.23 -5.33 1.20
C THR A 89 -0.29 -4.02 0.40
N CYS A 90 -1.00 -4.04 -0.74
CA CYS A 90 -1.19 -2.86 -1.59
C CYS A 90 -2.48 -2.10 -1.30
N ALA A 91 -3.43 -2.69 -0.60
CA ALA A 91 -4.67 -2.03 -0.24
C ALA A 91 -4.41 -0.76 0.57
N GLY A 92 -5.19 0.26 0.28
CA GLY A 92 -5.12 1.52 0.99
C GLY A 92 -5.84 2.63 0.26
N SER A 93 -6.21 3.65 1.01
CA SER A 93 -6.86 4.86 0.52
C SER A 93 -6.09 6.09 0.98
N SER A 94 -6.46 7.26 0.45
CA SER A 94 -5.94 8.55 0.88
C SER A 94 -7.06 9.47 1.33
N MET A 95 -6.71 10.52 2.09
CA MET A 95 -7.65 11.54 2.54
C MET A 95 -6.98 12.90 2.52
N LEU A 96 -7.72 13.89 2.05
CA LEU A 96 -7.36 15.30 2.04
C LEU A 96 -8.21 16.05 3.07
N GLY A 97 -7.60 16.86 3.89
CA GLY A 97 -8.26 17.77 4.83
C GLY A 97 -7.31 18.26 5.91
N ASP A 98 -7.50 19.49 6.33
CA ASP A 98 -6.84 20.04 7.49
C ASP A 98 -7.50 19.55 8.79
N ILE A 99 -6.83 19.71 9.92
CA ILE A 99 -7.33 19.18 11.20
C ILE A 99 -8.70 19.69 11.60
N ASP A 100 -9.00 20.95 11.28
CA ASP A 100 -10.27 21.60 11.59
C ASP A 100 -11.42 21.14 10.66
N GLN A 101 -11.10 20.58 9.51
CA GLN A 101 -12.04 20.07 8.52
C GLN A 101 -12.40 18.61 8.71
N LEU A 102 -11.50 17.84 9.33
CA LEU A 102 -11.61 16.39 9.47
C LEU A 102 -12.39 16.01 10.73
N THR A 103 -13.36 15.12 10.57
CA THR A 103 -14.02 14.47 11.70
C THR A 103 -13.18 13.31 12.24
N MET A 104 -13.40 12.95 13.50
CA MET A 104 -12.75 11.78 14.10
C MET A 104 -13.15 10.46 13.41
N GLU A 105 -14.35 10.38 12.85
CA GLU A 105 -14.83 9.22 12.09
C GLU A 105 -14.03 9.06 10.80
N GLU A 106 -13.83 10.12 10.04
CA GLU A 106 -13.03 10.12 8.82
C GLU A 106 -11.58 9.70 9.08
N MET A 107 -11.00 10.22 10.19
CA MET A 107 -9.64 9.87 10.58
C MET A 107 -9.50 8.38 10.97
N ARG A 108 -10.48 7.86 11.73
CA ARG A 108 -10.52 6.43 12.10
C ARG A 108 -10.72 5.55 10.88
N TRP A 109 -11.69 5.89 10.02
CA TRP A 109 -11.94 5.14 8.80
C TRP A 109 -10.67 4.90 7.97
N LEU A 110 -9.85 5.94 7.76
CA LEU A 110 -8.61 5.79 6.98
C LEU A 110 -7.58 4.93 7.70
N THR A 111 -7.52 5.04 9.02
CA THR A 111 -6.62 4.21 9.84
C THR A 111 -7.06 2.74 9.81
N ASP A 112 -8.37 2.49 9.85
CA ASP A 112 -8.92 1.14 9.77
C ASP A 112 -8.56 0.48 8.43
N VAL A 113 -8.73 1.18 7.32
CA VAL A 113 -8.35 0.67 5.99
C VAL A 113 -6.84 0.43 5.89
N ASN A 114 -6.02 1.44 6.18
CA ASN A 114 -4.59 1.43 5.84
C ASN A 114 -3.72 0.65 6.83
N LEU A 115 -4.03 0.76 8.13
CA LEU A 115 -3.26 0.13 9.20
C LEU A 115 -3.91 -1.17 9.65
N TRP A 116 -5.13 -1.09 10.21
CA TRP A 116 -5.72 -2.27 10.83
C TRP A 116 -6.02 -3.36 9.81
N GLY A 117 -6.45 -3.02 8.59
CA GLY A 117 -6.55 -3.98 7.50
C GLY A 117 -5.22 -4.63 7.13
N THR A 118 -4.11 -3.86 7.13
CA THR A 118 -2.76 -4.43 6.94
C THR A 118 -2.37 -5.36 8.09
N VAL A 119 -2.66 -5.00 9.32
CA VAL A 119 -2.38 -5.82 10.52
C VAL A 119 -3.22 -7.10 10.51
N SER A 120 -4.51 -6.99 10.24
CA SER A 120 -5.45 -8.11 10.23
C SER A 120 -5.04 -9.19 9.22
N VAL A 121 -4.83 -8.81 7.95
CA VAL A 121 -4.42 -9.78 6.92
C VAL A 121 -3.03 -10.37 7.20
N THR A 122 -2.12 -9.59 7.75
CA THR A 122 -0.78 -10.08 8.13
C THR A 122 -0.89 -11.11 9.25
N LYS A 123 -1.67 -10.81 10.29
CA LYS A 123 -1.91 -11.70 11.44
C LYS A 123 -2.57 -13.00 11.00
N ALA A 124 -3.59 -12.92 10.14
CA ALA A 124 -4.31 -14.08 9.63
C ALA A 124 -3.41 -15.00 8.79
N LEU A 125 -2.56 -14.44 7.91
CA LEU A 125 -1.67 -15.21 7.03
C LEU A 125 -0.38 -15.69 7.70
N LEU A 126 0.01 -15.14 8.85
CA LEU A 126 1.30 -15.45 9.48
C LEU A 126 1.54 -16.96 9.74
N PRO A 127 0.55 -17.76 10.18
CA PRO A 127 0.73 -19.20 10.33
C PRO A 127 1.12 -19.89 9.02
N ALA A 128 0.43 -19.59 7.92
CA ALA A 128 0.72 -20.16 6.60
C ALA A 128 2.08 -19.72 6.05
N LEU A 129 2.47 -18.46 6.26
CA LEU A 129 3.79 -17.95 5.89
C LEU A 129 4.91 -18.62 6.69
N ARG A 130 4.71 -18.90 7.99
CA ARG A 130 5.66 -19.63 8.83
C ARG A 130 5.83 -21.09 8.42
N ALA A 131 4.81 -21.72 7.87
CA ALA A 131 4.85 -23.08 7.36
C ALA A 131 5.68 -23.22 6.07
N ALA A 132 5.91 -22.12 5.34
CA ALA A 132 6.76 -22.12 4.16
C ALA A 132 8.26 -22.20 4.53
N PRO A 133 9.09 -22.89 3.74
CA PRO A 133 10.55 -22.94 3.97
C PRO A 133 11.23 -21.57 3.94
N ALA A 134 10.66 -20.64 3.20
CA ALA A 134 11.04 -19.25 3.15
C ALA A 134 9.82 -18.40 2.73
N ALA A 135 9.56 -17.30 3.41
CA ALA A 135 8.50 -16.37 3.07
C ALA A 135 8.92 -14.91 3.28
N HIS A 136 8.21 -14.00 2.60
CA HIS A 136 8.42 -12.57 2.77
C HIS A 136 7.11 -11.79 2.81
N ILE A 137 7.03 -10.85 3.73
CA ILE A 137 5.93 -9.90 3.86
C ILE A 137 6.44 -8.55 3.36
N THR A 138 5.76 -7.96 2.38
CA THR A 138 6.04 -6.62 1.86
C THR A 138 4.87 -5.71 2.17
N HIS A 139 5.05 -4.78 3.10
CA HIS A 139 4.04 -3.78 3.42
C HIS A 139 4.25 -2.52 2.58
N LEU A 140 3.19 -2.04 1.92
CA LEU A 140 3.24 -0.75 1.23
C LEU A 140 2.93 0.39 2.21
N ALA A 141 4.01 1.00 2.70
CA ALA A 141 3.97 2.28 3.39
C ALA A 141 3.79 3.43 2.37
N SER A 142 4.57 4.49 2.48
CA SER A 142 4.60 5.66 1.58
C SER A 142 5.80 6.51 1.95
N VAL A 143 6.20 7.45 1.10
CA VAL A 143 7.06 8.56 1.54
C VAL A 143 6.42 9.39 2.66
N TYR A 144 5.09 9.34 2.78
CA TYR A 144 4.37 9.95 3.89
C TYR A 144 4.46 9.15 5.21
N ALA A 145 5.20 8.04 5.22
CA ALA A 145 5.74 7.39 6.41
C ALA A 145 7.16 7.88 6.78
N LEU A 146 7.68 8.87 6.06
CA LEU A 146 8.99 9.50 6.28
C LEU A 146 8.83 11.01 6.53
N ALA A 147 7.89 11.64 5.83
CA ALA A 147 7.57 13.06 5.93
C ALA A 147 6.05 13.24 5.96
N ALA A 148 5.55 14.05 6.89
CA ALA A 148 4.13 14.32 7.06
C ALA A 148 3.77 15.71 6.50
N PRO A 149 3.18 15.83 5.30
CA PRO A 149 2.76 17.11 4.77
C PRO A 149 1.44 17.59 5.38
N ALA A 150 1.21 18.91 5.38
CA ALA A 150 -0.07 19.50 5.73
C ALA A 150 -1.19 18.96 4.84
N GLY A 151 -2.43 18.98 5.32
CA GLY A 151 -3.61 18.49 4.61
C GLY A 151 -3.69 16.96 4.45
N ARG A 152 -2.77 16.20 5.03
CA ARG A 152 -2.67 14.74 4.88
C ARG A 152 -2.47 14.00 6.20
N ILE A 153 -2.93 14.57 7.31
CA ILE A 153 -2.71 14.02 8.66
C ILE A 153 -3.16 12.55 8.76
N PRO A 154 -4.39 12.15 8.42
CA PRO A 154 -4.81 10.76 8.61
C PRO A 154 -3.97 9.78 7.76
N TYR A 155 -3.64 10.19 6.53
CA TYR A 155 -2.84 9.36 5.64
C TYR A 155 -1.39 9.20 6.16
N ALA A 156 -0.76 10.30 6.58
CA ALA A 156 0.59 10.24 7.15
C ALA A 156 0.59 9.38 8.42
N VAL A 157 -0.33 9.60 9.36
CA VAL A 157 -0.47 8.81 10.59
C VAL A 157 -0.57 7.33 10.26
N SER A 158 -1.49 6.93 9.36
CA SER A 158 -1.66 5.53 8.98
C SER A 158 -0.39 4.93 8.37
N LYS A 159 0.33 5.66 7.50
CA LYS A 159 1.54 5.15 6.83
C LYS A 159 2.79 5.14 7.74
N PHE A 160 2.91 6.07 8.69
CA PHE A 160 3.91 5.97 9.76
C PHE A 160 3.65 4.75 10.65
N ALA A 161 2.38 4.48 10.98
CA ALA A 161 1.99 3.31 11.76
C ALA A 161 2.28 1.99 11.03
N VAL A 162 1.98 1.89 9.71
CA VAL A 162 2.38 0.73 8.88
C VAL A 162 3.89 0.54 8.88
N ARG A 163 4.68 1.62 8.81
CA ARG A 163 6.14 1.54 8.92
C ARG A 163 6.55 0.97 10.28
N ALA A 164 6.04 1.53 11.38
CA ALA A 164 6.36 1.08 12.73
C ALA A 164 6.00 -0.40 12.93
N PHE A 165 4.80 -0.82 12.48
CA PHE A 165 4.37 -2.21 12.49
C PHE A 165 5.33 -3.12 11.72
N SER A 166 5.73 -2.70 10.50
CA SER A 166 6.65 -3.46 9.66
C SER A 166 8.03 -3.63 10.31
N GLU A 167 8.55 -2.58 10.95
CA GLU A 167 9.86 -2.59 11.62
C GLU A 167 9.82 -3.48 12.87
N ALA A 168 8.78 -3.37 13.70
CA ALA A 168 8.60 -4.20 14.88
C ALA A 168 8.44 -5.69 14.52
N LEU A 169 7.52 -6.00 13.58
CA LEU A 169 7.28 -7.36 13.13
C LEU A 169 8.53 -8.01 12.52
N ARG A 170 9.37 -7.24 11.82
CA ARG A 170 10.65 -7.72 11.28
C ARG A 170 11.58 -8.18 12.40
N HIS A 171 11.63 -7.46 13.52
CA HIS A 171 12.46 -7.82 14.67
C HIS A 171 11.90 -9.03 15.41
N GLU A 172 10.57 -9.15 15.55
CA GLU A 172 9.92 -10.31 16.17
C GLU A 172 10.11 -11.60 15.36
N LEU A 173 10.22 -11.48 14.04
CA LEU A 173 10.41 -12.63 13.13
C LEU A 173 11.89 -12.90 12.78
N ASP A 174 12.83 -12.19 13.39
CA ASP A 174 14.24 -12.42 13.15
C ASP A 174 14.65 -13.87 13.52
N GLY A 175 15.48 -14.47 12.69
CA GLY A 175 15.87 -15.88 12.83
C GLY A 175 14.82 -16.91 12.35
N THR A 176 13.61 -16.48 11.92
CA THR A 176 12.58 -17.38 11.36
C THR A 176 12.66 -17.52 9.84
N SER A 177 11.80 -18.37 9.24
CA SER A 177 11.65 -18.50 7.78
C SER A 177 11.03 -17.24 7.13
N VAL A 178 10.32 -16.40 7.90
CA VAL A 178 9.58 -15.24 7.44
C VAL A 178 10.41 -13.97 7.62
N SER A 179 10.58 -13.20 6.56
CA SER A 179 11.17 -11.87 6.64
C SER A 179 10.13 -10.78 6.31
N VAL A 180 10.34 -9.57 6.80
CA VAL A 180 9.43 -8.44 6.60
C VAL A 180 10.16 -7.25 6.05
N GLY A 181 9.56 -6.58 5.08
CA GLY A 181 10.04 -5.34 4.51
C GLY A 181 8.94 -4.31 4.28
N ALA A 182 9.32 -3.05 4.28
CA ALA A 182 8.45 -1.94 3.93
C ALA A 182 8.92 -1.25 2.65
N VAL A 183 7.96 -0.91 1.78
CA VAL A 183 8.17 -0.15 0.56
C VAL A 183 7.61 1.24 0.73
N TYR A 184 8.34 2.23 0.24
CA TYR A 184 8.03 3.66 0.36
C TYR A 184 7.86 4.28 -1.03
N PRO A 185 6.68 4.13 -1.66
CA PRO A 185 6.42 4.75 -2.95
C PRO A 185 6.30 6.27 -2.83
N ALA A 186 6.84 6.98 -3.85
CA ALA A 186 6.63 8.39 -4.07
C ALA A 186 6.14 8.62 -5.48
N GLY A 187 5.12 9.45 -5.65
CA GLY A 187 4.64 9.95 -6.94
C GLY A 187 4.35 8.87 -7.97
N VAL A 188 3.70 7.76 -7.59
CA VAL A 188 3.28 6.71 -8.53
C VAL A 188 1.91 7.08 -9.13
N ARG A 189 1.80 7.06 -10.45
CA ARG A 189 0.60 7.41 -11.24
C ARG A 189 -0.51 6.38 -11.08
N THR A 190 -1.04 6.26 -9.86
CA THR A 190 -2.20 5.43 -9.54
C THR A 190 -3.41 6.30 -9.25
N GLY A 191 -4.59 5.72 -9.23
CA GLY A 191 -5.83 6.42 -8.86
C GLY A 191 -5.95 6.82 -7.38
N ILE A 192 -4.99 6.51 -6.52
CA ILE A 192 -5.12 6.67 -5.06
C ILE A 192 -5.46 8.09 -4.61
N ILE A 193 -4.97 9.10 -5.32
CA ILE A 193 -5.29 10.50 -5.02
C ILE A 193 -6.61 10.93 -5.64
N LEU A 194 -6.87 10.50 -6.87
CA LEU A 194 -8.08 10.89 -7.61
C LEU A 194 -9.35 10.21 -7.05
N HIS A 195 -9.21 9.00 -6.54
CA HIS A 195 -10.27 8.21 -5.89
C HIS A 195 -10.20 8.24 -4.36
N GLY A 196 -9.26 9.01 -3.80
CA GLY A 196 -9.17 9.22 -2.37
C GLY A 196 -10.35 10.03 -1.83
N ARG A 197 -10.58 9.94 -0.53
CA ARG A 197 -11.58 10.77 0.15
C ARG A 197 -11.00 12.15 0.48
N TYR A 198 -11.90 13.08 0.73
CA TYR A 198 -11.60 14.39 1.30
C TYR A 198 -12.58 14.66 2.44
N ALA A 199 -12.20 15.52 3.36
CA ALA A 199 -13.07 15.92 4.46
C ALA A 199 -14.41 16.45 3.94
N ALA A 200 -15.51 16.02 4.53
CA ALA A 200 -16.85 16.43 4.11
C ALA A 200 -17.06 17.97 4.15
N ALA A 201 -16.26 18.66 4.95
CA ALA A 201 -16.26 20.13 5.02
C ALA A 201 -15.58 20.82 3.83
N ILE A 202 -14.90 20.09 2.94
CA ILE A 202 -14.22 20.68 1.77
C ILE A 202 -15.17 20.72 0.58
N ASP A 203 -15.23 21.86 -0.11
CA ASP A 203 -15.95 21.95 -1.38
C ASP A 203 -15.41 20.93 -2.39
N PRO A 204 -16.27 20.11 -3.03
CA PRO A 204 -15.85 19.08 -3.98
C PRO A 204 -14.98 19.60 -5.13
N LYS A 205 -15.20 20.83 -5.60
CA LYS A 205 -14.39 21.44 -6.67
C LYS A 205 -12.97 21.78 -6.17
N VAL A 206 -12.86 22.27 -4.93
CA VAL A 206 -11.57 22.54 -4.28
C VAL A 206 -10.81 21.24 -4.09
N ALA A 207 -11.48 20.19 -3.60
CA ALA A 207 -10.88 18.87 -3.44
C ALA A 207 -10.39 18.28 -4.77
N ALA A 208 -11.19 18.36 -5.82
CA ALA A 208 -10.83 17.88 -7.17
C ALA A 208 -9.62 18.64 -7.73
N ARG A 209 -9.56 19.98 -7.57
CA ARG A 209 -8.40 20.79 -7.97
C ARG A 209 -7.13 20.36 -7.23
N ALA A 210 -7.19 20.21 -5.91
CA ALA A 210 -6.05 19.79 -5.09
C ALA A 210 -5.59 18.39 -5.46
N ALA A 211 -6.51 17.45 -5.71
CA ALA A 211 -6.21 16.10 -6.16
C ALA A 211 -5.53 16.09 -7.54
N ALA A 212 -6.03 16.88 -8.49
CA ALA A 212 -5.44 17.02 -9.82
C ALA A 212 -4.05 17.64 -9.78
N ALA A 213 -3.84 18.70 -8.98
CA ALA A 213 -2.53 19.32 -8.79
C ALA A 213 -1.51 18.32 -8.21
N GLN A 214 -1.94 17.52 -7.23
CA GLN A 214 -1.06 16.47 -6.66
C GLN A 214 -0.79 15.36 -7.67
N ALA A 215 -1.79 14.88 -8.41
CA ALA A 215 -1.63 13.83 -9.41
C ALA A 215 -0.66 14.25 -10.53
N ALA A 216 -0.69 15.54 -10.93
CA ALA A 216 0.22 16.09 -11.93
C ALA A 216 1.71 16.04 -11.51
N MET A 217 1.99 15.95 -10.22
CA MET A 217 3.35 15.81 -9.69
C MET A 217 3.88 14.37 -9.74
N TYR A 218 3.04 13.40 -10.13
CA TYR A 218 3.39 11.99 -10.11
C TYR A 218 3.99 11.56 -11.45
N HIS A 219 5.21 11.01 -11.41
CA HIS A 219 5.97 10.66 -12.60
C HIS A 219 6.39 9.20 -12.70
N THR A 220 6.21 8.42 -11.60
CA THR A 220 6.56 7.00 -11.61
C THR A 220 5.42 6.19 -12.21
N GLU A 221 5.69 5.43 -13.25
CA GLU A 221 4.69 4.54 -13.84
C GLU A 221 4.37 3.36 -12.91
N PRO A 222 3.11 2.91 -12.83
CA PRO A 222 2.72 1.76 -12.01
C PRO A 222 3.51 0.49 -12.32
N ALA A 223 3.82 0.25 -13.59
CA ALA A 223 4.61 -0.91 -14.04
C ALA A 223 6.03 -0.90 -13.47
N ASP A 224 6.71 0.27 -13.47
CA ASP A 224 8.04 0.42 -12.89
C ASP A 224 8.03 0.26 -11.37
N ALA A 225 7.00 0.80 -10.72
CA ALA A 225 6.80 0.65 -9.28
C ALA A 225 6.60 -0.83 -8.93
N ALA A 226 5.71 -1.53 -9.64
CA ALA A 226 5.42 -2.95 -9.47
C ALA A 226 6.70 -3.80 -9.64
N ALA A 227 7.46 -3.58 -10.71
CA ALA A 227 8.71 -4.29 -10.95
C ALA A 227 9.73 -4.09 -9.81
N ARG A 228 9.78 -2.91 -9.19
CA ARG A 228 10.65 -2.63 -8.03
C ARG A 228 10.15 -3.32 -6.77
N ILE A 229 8.84 -3.35 -6.54
CA ILE A 229 8.21 -4.02 -5.40
C ILE A 229 8.44 -5.53 -5.49
N ILE A 230 8.21 -6.14 -6.65
CA ILE A 230 8.46 -7.56 -6.88
C ILE A 230 9.94 -7.89 -6.60
N ARG A 231 10.88 -7.14 -7.18
CA ARG A 231 12.32 -7.36 -6.91
C ARG A 231 12.68 -7.19 -5.43
N ALA A 232 12.03 -6.27 -4.72
CA ALA A 232 12.24 -6.09 -3.28
C ALA A 232 11.74 -7.30 -2.49
N THR A 233 10.57 -7.83 -2.84
CA THR A 233 9.99 -9.05 -2.26
C THR A 233 10.90 -10.26 -2.51
N GLU A 234 11.34 -10.47 -3.74
CA GLU A 234 12.27 -11.54 -4.12
C GLU A 234 13.61 -11.46 -3.37
N ARG A 235 14.14 -10.25 -3.17
CA ARG A 235 15.37 -10.01 -2.42
C ARG A 235 15.19 -10.04 -0.91
N ARG A 236 13.95 -10.15 -0.44
CA ARG A 236 13.59 -10.07 0.97
C ARG A 236 14.10 -8.78 1.62
N ALA A 237 13.95 -7.67 0.90
CA ALA A 237 14.52 -6.38 1.29
C ALA A 237 13.76 -5.75 2.45
N ALA A 238 14.44 -5.41 3.53
CA ALA A 238 13.84 -4.79 4.71
C ALA A 238 13.26 -3.38 4.43
N ARG A 239 13.84 -2.64 3.45
CA ARG A 239 13.46 -1.26 3.15
C ARG A 239 13.70 -0.94 1.68
N THR A 240 12.68 -0.44 0.98
CA THR A 240 12.77 -0.14 -0.44
C THR A 240 12.13 1.19 -0.80
N MET A 241 12.89 2.09 -1.42
CA MET A 241 12.41 3.35 -1.97
C MET A 241 11.97 3.18 -3.42
N VAL A 242 10.76 3.63 -3.75
CA VAL A 242 10.21 3.62 -5.11
C VAL A 242 9.94 5.05 -5.56
N GLY A 243 10.52 5.44 -6.70
CA GLY A 243 10.55 6.82 -7.18
C GLY A 243 11.84 7.55 -6.76
N ARG A 244 12.20 8.57 -7.53
CA ARG A 244 13.41 9.39 -7.26
C ARG A 244 13.23 10.22 -6.00
N GLU A 245 12.05 10.77 -5.84
CA GLU A 245 11.65 11.64 -4.73
C GLU A 245 11.71 10.91 -3.38
N ALA A 246 11.42 9.60 -3.37
CA ALA A 246 11.44 8.80 -2.15
C ALA A 246 12.81 8.83 -1.45
N ARG A 247 13.90 8.70 -2.23
CA ARG A 247 15.27 8.77 -1.70
C ARG A 247 15.63 10.16 -1.20
N LEU A 248 15.25 11.19 -1.97
CA LEU A 248 15.49 12.57 -1.60
C LEU A 248 14.79 12.93 -0.28
N ILE A 249 13.51 12.57 -0.16
CA ILE A 249 12.71 12.79 1.06
C ILE A 249 13.32 12.03 2.25
N ASP A 250 13.74 10.77 2.04
CA ASP A 250 14.39 9.99 3.10
C ASP A 250 15.67 10.67 3.63
N VAL A 251 16.51 11.16 2.75
CA VAL A 251 17.72 11.88 3.16
C VAL A 251 17.35 13.21 3.82
N LEU A 252 16.45 13.99 3.23
CA LEU A 252 16.03 15.28 3.74
C LEU A 252 15.46 15.18 5.17
N THR A 253 14.61 14.20 5.44
CA THR A 253 14.02 14.03 6.77
C THR A 253 15.03 13.56 7.82
N ARG A 254 16.13 12.95 7.42
CA ARG A 254 17.22 12.54 8.33
C ARG A 254 18.18 13.69 8.67
N VAL A 255 18.51 14.50 7.68
CA VAL A 255 19.48 15.61 7.87
C VAL A 255 18.81 16.89 8.37
N ALA A 256 17.50 17.06 8.11
CA ALA A 256 16.74 18.25 8.50
C ALA A 256 15.38 17.86 9.16
N PRO A 257 15.37 17.07 10.26
CA PRO A 257 14.16 16.44 10.78
C PRO A 257 13.09 17.45 11.23
N SER A 258 13.46 18.64 11.65
CA SER A 258 12.53 19.69 12.11
C SER A 258 12.22 20.73 11.04
N SER A 259 12.98 20.79 9.95
CA SER A 259 12.88 21.87 8.95
C SER A 259 12.61 21.40 7.51
N TYR A 260 12.55 20.08 7.25
CA TYR A 260 12.28 19.52 5.91
C TYR A 260 11.02 20.11 5.28
N TRP A 261 10.02 20.47 6.10
CA TRP A 261 8.76 21.03 5.62
C TRP A 261 8.95 22.38 4.90
N ARG A 262 9.92 23.20 5.32
CA ARG A 262 10.23 24.47 4.64
C ARG A 262 10.60 24.27 3.17
N VAL A 263 11.22 23.15 2.85
CA VAL A 263 11.60 22.77 1.48
C VAL A 263 10.41 22.14 0.74
N MET A 264 9.70 21.19 1.40
CA MET A 264 8.63 20.42 0.78
C MET A 264 7.36 21.23 0.51
N ARG A 265 7.03 22.23 1.31
CA ARG A 265 5.77 22.98 1.22
C ARG A 265 5.58 23.75 -0.09
N ARG A 266 6.68 24.22 -0.73
CA ARG A 266 6.59 25.06 -1.95
C ARG A 266 5.97 24.27 -3.13
N PRO A 267 6.51 23.12 -3.55
CA PRO A 267 5.93 22.37 -4.64
C PRO A 267 4.55 21.76 -4.29
N LEU A 268 4.24 21.60 -3.00
CA LEU A 268 2.97 21.02 -2.57
C LEU A 268 1.85 22.05 -2.37
N ARG A 269 2.13 23.36 -2.54
CA ARG A 269 1.19 24.42 -2.16
C ARG A 269 -0.21 24.25 -2.73
N GLU A 270 -0.33 24.03 -4.06
CA GLU A 270 -1.63 23.84 -4.71
C GLU A 270 -2.31 22.52 -4.33
N ALA A 271 -1.52 21.47 -4.08
CA ALA A 271 -2.01 20.14 -3.71
C ALA A 271 -2.52 20.06 -2.26
N ILE A 272 -2.18 21.04 -1.41
CA ILE A 272 -2.60 21.09 -0.01
C ILE A 272 -3.56 22.26 0.29
N ASP A 273 -3.77 23.15 -0.66
CA ASP A 273 -4.67 24.29 -0.47
C ASP A 273 -6.13 23.84 -0.56
N THR A 274 -6.78 23.77 0.60
CA THR A 274 -8.17 23.38 0.76
C THR A 274 -9.10 24.56 1.06
N THR A 275 -8.57 25.79 1.07
CA THR A 275 -9.26 26.98 1.55
C THR A 275 -9.55 28.01 0.46
N THR A 276 -8.75 28.05 -0.61
CA THR A 276 -8.91 29.07 -1.65
C THR A 276 -10.14 28.76 -2.53
N PRO A 277 -11.17 29.60 -2.54
CA PRO A 277 -12.33 29.45 -3.42
C PRO A 277 -11.92 29.39 -4.89
N ILE A 278 -12.70 28.68 -5.70
CA ILE A 278 -12.56 28.69 -7.15
C ILE A 278 -13.29 29.94 -7.66
N SER A 279 -12.55 30.91 -8.20
CA SER A 279 -13.11 32.09 -8.88
C SER A 279 -13.85 31.72 -10.16
#